data_1f5ccaeb3de0f3f5d7b483de90294248
#
_entry.id   1f5ccaeb3de0f3f5d7b483de90294248
#
_cell.length_a   1.000
_cell.length_b   1.000
_cell.length_c   1.000
_cell.angle_alpha   90.00
_cell.angle_beta   90.00
_cell.angle_gamma   90.00
#
_symmetry.space_group_name_H-M   'P 1'
#
loop_
_entity.id
_entity.type
_entity.pdbx_description
1 polymer ?
#
loop_
_entity_poly.entity_id
_entity_poly.type
_entity_poly.pdbx_seq_one_letter_code
_entity_poly.pdbx_strand_id
1 'polypeptide(L)'
;MNRRQFLKTSAVTAMMAAFARPGYGDEPRTLPEARPQKLPRWRGFNLLEKFQSGTQQPFFERDFELMSGWGFDFVRLPMDFRCWAKTPEAEFNEQTLQEIDQAVAWGKNYGVHVCINFHHGPGYCVNLKPGEKATLWTEAAAQEQFAWHWSIFAKRYKGVPNRQLSFNLINEPPDIAGAVYAAALKPAIEAIRAADADRLIIADGTAWGTKPVSELVSSGVAQSTRGYEPMLISHYEAGWIHHDGAWPVPVWPIPAGVNNYLYGDMKPEFKSPLIMQVQCPQPTPFSLRVRQVSAQAELIVKADGVDVLQKLFQPGPGAGEWKKSEPTQWGGYNADYDRDYAVTLPAGTREVRVEVNKGDWLTFTELRLGNNTIVPSNADWGVKQATYAVDNLGVHPVNSGYRHSKQTLQKKMIQPWQALAAQGVGVIVGEWGAFNHTPHAVVLAWMQDCLANWQAAGFGWALWNFRGAFGILDSERKDVTYETFKGHKLDRKMLELLRQF
;
A
#
# COMPACT_ATOMS: atom_id res chain seq x y z
N MET A 1 -10.12 -41.92 4.43
CA MET A 1 -11.30 -41.17 4.90
C MET A 1 -12.57 -41.92 4.56
N ASN A 2 -13.35 -42.31 5.59
CA ASN A 2 -14.44 -43.27 5.42
C ASN A 2 -15.69 -42.52 4.92
N ARG A 3 -16.32 -42.98 3.83
CA ARG A 3 -17.51 -42.40 3.17
C ARG A 3 -18.70 -42.08 4.11
N ARG A 4 -18.73 -42.64 5.30
CA ARG A 4 -19.80 -42.44 6.30
C ARG A 4 -19.68 -41.15 7.13
N GLN A 5 -18.51 -40.56 7.21
CA GLN A 5 -18.35 -39.25 7.91
C GLN A 5 -18.72 -38.04 7.02
N PHE A 6 -18.66 -38.21 5.71
CA PHE A 6 -18.98 -37.14 4.75
C PHE A 6 -20.50 -36.86 4.65
N LEU A 7 -21.34 -37.80 4.97
CA LEU A 7 -22.80 -37.63 4.88
C LEU A 7 -23.45 -36.96 6.12
N LYS A 8 -22.71 -36.76 7.21
CA LYS A 8 -23.22 -36.02 8.38
C LYS A 8 -23.13 -34.51 8.25
N THR A 9 -22.43 -33.99 7.26
CA THR A 9 -22.24 -32.55 7.02
C THR A 9 -23.37 -31.91 6.18
N SER A 10 -24.29 -32.71 5.64
CA SER A 10 -25.44 -32.19 4.85
C SER A 10 -26.59 -31.58 5.65
N ALA A 11 -26.50 -31.63 7.00
CA ALA A 11 -27.54 -31.08 7.89
C ALA A 11 -27.42 -29.60 8.23
N VAL A 12 -26.33 -28.92 7.79
CA VAL A 12 -26.07 -27.49 8.11
C VAL A 12 -26.97 -26.53 7.37
N THR A 13 -27.55 -26.91 6.24
CA THR A 13 -28.45 -26.05 5.45
C THR A 13 -29.79 -25.78 6.17
N ALA A 14 -30.16 -26.54 7.17
CA ALA A 14 -31.42 -26.36 7.90
C ALA A 14 -31.33 -25.52 9.18
N MET A 15 -30.12 -25.18 9.66
CA MET A 15 -29.96 -24.44 10.92
C MET A 15 -29.89 -22.89 10.72
N MET A 16 -29.82 -22.40 9.51
CA MET A 16 -29.81 -20.94 9.24
C MET A 16 -31.18 -20.25 9.38
N ALA A 17 -32.23 -20.98 9.72
CA ALA A 17 -33.61 -20.45 9.73
C ALA A 17 -34.12 -19.94 11.10
N ALA A 18 -33.35 -20.00 12.18
CA ALA A 18 -33.91 -19.84 13.53
C ALA A 18 -33.34 -18.71 14.41
N PHE A 19 -32.65 -17.69 13.86
CA PHE A 19 -32.29 -16.54 14.67
C PHE A 19 -33.25 -15.35 14.39
N ALA A 20 -34.30 -15.28 15.20
CA ALA A 20 -35.22 -14.14 15.24
C ALA A 20 -34.53 -12.91 15.86
N ARG A 21 -34.70 -11.76 15.22
CA ARG A 21 -34.19 -10.45 15.61
C ARG A 21 -34.78 -9.96 16.93
N PRO A 22 -34.00 -9.25 17.78
CA PRO A 22 -34.56 -8.25 18.68
C PRO A 22 -34.63 -6.88 17.98
N GLY A 23 -35.80 -6.41 17.71
CA GLY A 23 -36.30 -5.05 17.70
C GLY A 23 -35.44 -3.92 17.10
N TYR A 24 -35.19 -3.93 15.80
CA TYR A 24 -34.97 -2.72 15.00
C TYR A 24 -35.89 -2.80 13.78
N GLY A 25 -36.78 -1.84 13.65
CA GLY A 25 -37.84 -1.82 12.64
C GLY A 25 -37.37 -1.25 11.31
N ASP A 26 -36.44 -1.94 10.61
CA ASP A 26 -36.20 -1.75 9.18
C ASP A 26 -35.85 -3.11 8.56
N GLU A 27 -36.42 -3.38 7.40
CA GLU A 27 -36.05 -4.55 6.61
C GLU A 27 -34.51 -4.57 6.38
N PRO A 28 -33.85 -5.77 6.36
CA PRO A 28 -32.42 -5.83 6.10
C PRO A 28 -32.11 -5.12 4.78
N ARG A 29 -31.12 -4.19 4.81
CA ARG A 29 -30.66 -3.51 3.60
C ARG A 29 -30.40 -4.56 2.51
N THR A 30 -31.05 -4.43 1.35
CA THR A 30 -30.75 -5.27 0.21
C THR A 30 -29.42 -4.85 -0.38
N LEU A 31 -28.41 -5.73 -0.31
CA LEU A 31 -27.12 -5.48 -0.91
C LEU A 31 -27.20 -5.52 -2.44
N PRO A 32 -26.48 -4.64 -3.17
CA PRO A 32 -26.44 -4.64 -4.62
C PRO A 32 -25.79 -5.91 -5.17
N GLU A 33 -26.19 -6.28 -6.39
CA GLU A 33 -25.55 -7.42 -7.09
C GLU A 33 -24.05 -7.15 -7.30
N ALA A 34 -23.27 -8.22 -7.09
CA ALA A 34 -21.83 -8.18 -7.20
C ALA A 34 -21.34 -9.23 -8.22
N ARG A 35 -20.51 -8.79 -9.17
CA ARG A 35 -19.97 -9.63 -10.24
C ARG A 35 -18.48 -9.36 -10.40
N PRO A 36 -17.69 -10.35 -10.86
CA PRO A 36 -16.25 -10.15 -11.08
C PRO A 36 -15.92 -8.98 -12.00
N GLN A 37 -16.81 -8.66 -12.96
CA GLN A 37 -16.63 -7.58 -13.90
C GLN A 37 -16.98 -6.21 -13.32
N LYS A 38 -17.81 -6.16 -12.26
CA LYS A 38 -18.28 -4.94 -11.65
C LYS A 38 -18.62 -5.17 -10.18
N LEU A 39 -17.74 -4.71 -9.30
CA LEU A 39 -18.01 -4.70 -7.87
C LEU A 39 -18.86 -3.49 -7.50
N PRO A 40 -19.77 -3.61 -6.53
CA PRO A 40 -20.39 -2.45 -5.88
C PRO A 40 -19.32 -1.57 -5.23
N ARG A 41 -19.63 -0.30 -5.06
CA ARG A 41 -18.77 0.59 -4.29
C ARG A 41 -18.95 0.35 -2.79
N TRP A 42 -18.59 -0.83 -2.35
CA TRP A 42 -18.63 -1.22 -0.94
C TRP A 42 -17.74 -0.34 -0.07
N ARG A 43 -18.18 -0.11 1.16
CA ARG A 43 -17.45 0.70 2.14
C ARG A 43 -17.45 -0.03 3.48
N GLY A 44 -16.29 -0.24 4.05
CA GLY A 44 -16.24 -0.98 5.30
C GLY A 44 -14.85 -1.18 5.87
N PHE A 45 -14.65 -2.33 6.50
CA PHE A 45 -13.51 -2.54 7.38
C PHE A 45 -12.96 -3.96 7.26
N ASN A 46 -11.72 -4.14 7.73
CA ASN A 46 -11.14 -5.43 8.02
C ASN A 46 -11.38 -5.79 9.49
N LEU A 47 -11.81 -7.02 9.78
CA LEU A 47 -11.96 -7.59 11.12
C LEU A 47 -10.87 -8.64 11.36
N LEU A 48 -10.06 -8.46 12.41
CA LEU A 48 -8.78 -9.15 12.59
C LEU A 48 -8.85 -10.36 13.54
N GLU A 49 -10.03 -10.81 13.93
CA GLU A 49 -10.22 -11.86 14.94
C GLU A 49 -9.57 -13.20 14.58
N LYS A 50 -9.38 -13.49 13.30
CA LYS A 50 -8.72 -14.69 12.77
C LYS A 50 -7.41 -14.38 12.03
N PHE A 51 -6.90 -13.15 12.15
CA PHE A 51 -5.72 -12.68 11.43
C PHE A 51 -4.46 -13.50 11.71
N GLN A 52 -4.32 -13.99 12.95
CA GLN A 52 -3.14 -14.75 13.37
C GLN A 52 -3.56 -15.96 14.22
N SER A 53 -3.03 -17.14 13.88
CA SER A 53 -3.22 -18.34 14.70
C SER A 53 -2.55 -18.17 16.07
N GLY A 54 -3.21 -18.71 17.12
CA GLY A 54 -2.75 -18.61 18.49
C GLY A 54 -3.27 -17.40 19.28
N THR A 55 -3.74 -16.37 18.59
CA THR A 55 -4.41 -15.21 19.22
C THR A 55 -5.83 -15.01 18.67
N GLN A 56 -6.33 -16.00 17.89
CA GLN A 56 -7.67 -15.92 17.30
C GLN A 56 -8.76 -15.89 18.38
N GLN A 57 -9.84 -15.19 18.08
CA GLN A 57 -11.04 -15.10 18.89
C GLN A 57 -12.29 -15.10 17.98
N PRO A 58 -13.50 -15.32 18.50
CA PRO A 58 -14.73 -15.20 17.74
C PRO A 58 -14.90 -13.80 17.18
N PHE A 59 -15.55 -13.66 16.01
CA PHE A 59 -16.06 -12.38 15.54
C PHE A 59 -17.18 -11.90 16.45
N PHE A 60 -17.48 -10.59 16.39
CA PHE A 60 -18.49 -9.99 17.25
C PHE A 60 -19.67 -9.48 16.42
N GLU A 61 -20.89 -9.94 16.74
CA GLU A 61 -22.13 -9.47 16.10
C GLU A 61 -22.27 -7.96 16.19
N ARG A 62 -21.82 -7.39 17.32
CA ARG A 62 -21.86 -5.96 17.58
C ARG A 62 -21.15 -5.12 16.51
N ASP A 63 -20.08 -5.63 15.91
CA ASP A 63 -19.36 -4.91 14.86
C ASP A 63 -20.19 -4.79 13.60
N PHE A 64 -20.92 -5.84 13.23
CA PHE A 64 -21.86 -5.82 12.09
C PHE A 64 -23.02 -4.88 12.33
N GLU A 65 -23.58 -4.88 13.55
CA GLU A 65 -24.62 -3.94 13.96
C GLU A 65 -24.13 -2.48 13.83
N LEU A 66 -22.96 -2.17 14.36
CA LEU A 66 -22.38 -0.82 14.32
C LEU A 66 -22.07 -0.37 12.89
N MET A 67 -21.40 -1.22 12.11
CA MET A 67 -21.08 -0.93 10.71
C MET A 67 -22.35 -0.64 9.91
N SER A 68 -23.37 -1.49 10.01
CA SER A 68 -24.65 -1.31 9.33
C SER A 68 -25.35 -0.03 9.79
N GLY A 69 -25.41 0.22 11.11
CA GLY A 69 -26.02 1.42 11.69
C GLY A 69 -25.34 2.72 11.27
N TRP A 70 -24.07 2.69 10.95
CA TRP A 70 -23.32 3.84 10.42
C TRP A 70 -23.35 3.95 8.88
N GLY A 71 -23.97 2.99 8.20
CA GLY A 71 -24.17 3.03 6.75
C GLY A 71 -23.07 2.33 5.96
N PHE A 72 -22.19 1.54 6.61
CA PHE A 72 -21.21 0.70 5.95
C PHE A 72 -21.83 -0.66 5.57
N ASP A 73 -21.31 -1.26 4.49
CA ASP A 73 -21.91 -2.42 3.83
C ASP A 73 -20.91 -3.51 3.44
N PHE A 74 -19.67 -3.43 3.97
CA PHE A 74 -18.61 -4.37 3.62
C PHE A 74 -17.74 -4.73 4.82
N VAL A 75 -17.37 -5.99 4.91
CA VAL A 75 -16.34 -6.48 5.83
C VAL A 75 -15.42 -7.47 5.12
N ARG A 76 -14.13 -7.30 5.28
CA ARG A 76 -13.13 -8.29 4.89
C ARG A 76 -12.65 -9.01 6.15
N LEU A 77 -12.52 -10.32 6.08
CA LEU A 77 -12.05 -11.19 7.15
C LEU A 77 -10.67 -11.74 6.76
N PRO A 78 -9.58 -11.03 7.05
CA PRO A 78 -8.23 -11.56 6.83
C PRO A 78 -7.94 -12.64 7.86
N MET A 79 -7.68 -13.87 7.39
CA MET A 79 -7.57 -15.04 8.25
C MET A 79 -6.30 -15.86 7.97
N ASP A 80 -5.75 -16.41 9.02
CA ASP A 80 -4.70 -17.42 8.98
C ASP A 80 -5.31 -18.82 8.89
N PHE A 81 -4.97 -19.58 7.84
CA PHE A 81 -5.52 -20.91 7.62
C PHE A 81 -5.30 -21.86 8.82
N ARG A 82 -4.27 -21.63 9.61
CA ARG A 82 -3.95 -22.40 10.81
C ARG A 82 -4.96 -22.22 11.95
N CYS A 83 -5.85 -21.22 11.87
CA CYS A 83 -6.95 -21.06 12.83
C CYS A 83 -7.97 -22.21 12.72
N TRP A 84 -8.21 -22.74 11.50
CA TRP A 84 -9.17 -23.82 11.28
C TRP A 84 -8.55 -25.17 10.89
N ALA A 85 -7.28 -25.20 10.48
CA ALA A 85 -6.58 -26.41 10.10
C ALA A 85 -5.54 -26.76 11.17
N LYS A 86 -5.75 -27.84 11.90
CA LYS A 86 -4.83 -28.31 12.96
C LYS A 86 -3.59 -28.99 12.39
N THR A 87 -3.75 -29.66 11.25
CA THR A 87 -2.65 -30.26 10.48
C THR A 87 -2.86 -29.99 8.99
N PRO A 88 -1.81 -30.05 8.17
CA PRO A 88 -1.95 -29.93 6.70
C PRO A 88 -2.88 -31.01 6.12
N GLU A 89 -3.00 -32.17 6.77
CA GLU A 89 -3.78 -33.30 6.29
C GLU A 89 -5.20 -33.36 6.87
N ALA A 90 -5.71 -32.23 7.49
CA ALA A 90 -7.13 -32.06 7.62
C ALA A 90 -7.87 -32.52 8.88
N GLU A 91 -7.31 -32.35 10.01
CA GLU A 91 -8.20 -32.21 11.17
C GLU A 91 -8.65 -30.74 11.31
N PHE A 92 -9.93 -30.47 10.99
CA PHE A 92 -10.48 -29.11 11.10
C PHE A 92 -10.90 -28.78 12.53
N ASN A 93 -10.69 -27.52 12.90
CA ASN A 93 -11.36 -26.94 14.05
C ASN A 93 -12.76 -26.46 13.63
N GLU A 94 -13.76 -27.34 13.78
CA GLU A 94 -15.13 -27.03 13.36
C GLU A 94 -15.71 -25.82 14.13
N GLN A 95 -15.31 -25.61 15.39
CA GLN A 95 -15.73 -24.43 16.14
C GLN A 95 -15.28 -23.14 15.44
N THR A 96 -14.03 -23.06 14.99
CA THR A 96 -13.54 -21.90 14.22
C THR A 96 -14.32 -21.70 12.93
N LEU A 97 -14.64 -22.79 12.22
CA LEU A 97 -15.45 -22.71 11.01
C LEU A 97 -16.88 -22.22 11.30
N GLN A 98 -17.49 -22.63 12.42
CA GLN A 98 -18.80 -22.14 12.86
C GLN A 98 -18.77 -20.65 13.24
N GLU A 99 -17.69 -20.16 13.83
CA GLU A 99 -17.50 -18.74 14.11
C GLU A 99 -17.42 -17.91 12.81
N ILE A 100 -16.83 -18.46 11.74
CA ILE A 100 -16.84 -17.84 10.40
C ILE A 100 -18.26 -17.88 9.80
N ASP A 101 -18.99 -19.00 9.94
CA ASP A 101 -20.40 -19.10 9.52
C ASP A 101 -21.27 -18.04 10.18
N GLN A 102 -21.07 -17.78 11.48
CA GLN A 102 -21.78 -16.76 12.21
C GLN A 102 -21.49 -15.34 11.63
N ALA A 103 -20.24 -15.03 11.32
CA ALA A 103 -19.88 -13.78 10.67
C ALA A 103 -20.60 -13.60 9.32
N VAL A 104 -20.68 -14.67 8.51
CA VAL A 104 -21.43 -14.66 7.24
C VAL A 104 -22.93 -14.46 7.48
N ALA A 105 -23.48 -15.13 8.52
CA ALA A 105 -24.89 -14.96 8.89
C ALA A 105 -25.20 -13.53 9.39
N TRP A 106 -24.37 -12.95 10.21
CA TRP A 106 -24.51 -11.55 10.65
C TRP A 106 -24.39 -10.58 9.47
N GLY A 107 -23.47 -10.82 8.53
CA GLY A 107 -23.39 -10.04 7.29
C GLY A 107 -24.72 -10.01 6.55
N LYS A 108 -25.40 -11.16 6.40
CA LYS A 108 -26.74 -11.27 5.82
C LYS A 108 -27.76 -10.50 6.63
N ASN A 109 -27.77 -10.66 7.96
CA ASN A 109 -28.77 -10.08 8.84
C ASN A 109 -28.70 -8.56 8.91
N TYR A 110 -27.49 -8.00 8.86
CA TYR A 110 -27.23 -6.57 8.96
C TYR A 110 -27.01 -5.88 7.60
N GLY A 111 -27.14 -6.59 6.48
CA GLY A 111 -26.91 -6.03 5.15
C GLY A 111 -25.46 -5.56 4.95
N VAL A 112 -24.50 -6.39 5.35
CA VAL A 112 -23.05 -6.19 5.20
C VAL A 112 -22.47 -7.35 4.39
N HIS A 113 -21.83 -7.04 3.26
CA HIS A 113 -21.13 -8.05 2.45
C HIS A 113 -19.92 -8.58 3.19
N VAL A 114 -19.73 -9.90 3.19
CA VAL A 114 -18.58 -10.55 3.82
C VAL A 114 -17.60 -11.02 2.74
N CYS A 115 -16.34 -10.62 2.87
CA CYS A 115 -15.25 -11.07 2.01
C CYS A 115 -14.28 -11.93 2.82
N ILE A 116 -14.30 -13.24 2.61
CA ILE A 116 -13.36 -14.18 3.25
C ILE A 116 -12.01 -14.06 2.54
N ASN A 117 -10.94 -13.87 3.32
CA ASN A 117 -9.58 -13.76 2.79
C ASN A 117 -8.61 -14.68 3.53
N PHE A 118 -7.71 -15.31 2.80
CA PHE A 118 -6.55 -15.96 3.40
C PHE A 118 -5.41 -14.95 3.49
N HIS A 119 -5.23 -14.39 4.69
CA HIS A 119 -4.08 -13.51 4.97
C HIS A 119 -2.79 -14.32 5.07
N HIS A 120 -2.90 -15.50 5.67
CA HIS A 120 -1.89 -16.55 5.63
C HIS A 120 -2.53 -17.80 5.01
N GLY A 121 -2.09 -18.15 3.82
CA GLY A 121 -2.47 -19.38 3.13
C GLY A 121 -1.37 -20.43 3.17
N PRO A 122 -1.66 -21.69 2.82
CA PRO A 122 -0.62 -22.69 2.60
C PRO A 122 0.45 -22.18 1.65
N GLY A 123 1.71 -22.22 2.07
CA GLY A 123 2.86 -21.81 1.28
C GLY A 123 3.09 -20.31 1.13
N TYR A 124 2.27 -19.44 1.73
CA TYR A 124 2.54 -18.00 1.67
C TYR A 124 1.86 -17.18 2.77
N CYS A 125 2.60 -16.21 3.27
CA CYS A 125 2.12 -15.07 4.04
C CYS A 125 3.01 -13.86 3.72
N VAL A 126 2.46 -12.65 3.69
CA VAL A 126 3.25 -11.42 3.52
C VAL A 126 4.26 -11.23 4.66
N ASN A 127 3.93 -11.69 5.87
CA ASN A 127 4.77 -11.63 7.07
C ASN A 127 5.30 -13.04 7.44
N LEU A 128 6.05 -13.67 6.53
CA LEU A 128 6.68 -14.97 6.79
C LEU A 128 7.59 -14.90 8.02
N LYS A 129 7.47 -15.90 8.90
CA LYS A 129 8.37 -16.04 10.03
C LYS A 129 9.75 -16.55 9.58
N PRO A 130 10.83 -16.30 10.35
CA PRO A 130 12.13 -16.87 10.06
C PRO A 130 12.06 -18.39 9.87
N GLY A 131 12.54 -18.88 8.73
CA GLY A 131 12.50 -20.30 8.35
C GLY A 131 11.30 -20.73 7.51
N GLU A 132 10.22 -19.95 7.44
CA GLU A 132 9.12 -20.18 6.50
C GLU A 132 9.54 -19.77 5.07
N LYS A 133 9.06 -20.50 4.05
CA LYS A 133 9.36 -20.22 2.64
C LYS A 133 8.09 -19.91 1.88
N ALA A 134 8.18 -19.01 0.91
CA ALA A 134 7.10 -18.68 -0.02
C ALA A 134 7.00 -19.71 -1.14
N THR A 135 6.47 -20.90 -0.84
CA THR A 135 6.39 -22.05 -1.76
C THR A 135 5.16 -22.02 -2.67
N LEU A 136 4.13 -21.24 -2.35
CA LEU A 136 2.90 -21.15 -3.15
C LEU A 136 3.16 -20.80 -4.62
N TRP A 137 4.19 -20.00 -4.89
CA TRP A 137 4.50 -19.52 -6.23
C TRP A 137 5.24 -20.54 -7.11
N THR A 138 5.85 -21.56 -6.51
CA THR A 138 6.80 -22.45 -7.18
C THR A 138 6.54 -23.94 -6.97
N GLU A 139 5.77 -24.34 -5.93
CA GLU A 139 5.60 -25.73 -5.55
C GLU A 139 4.15 -26.20 -5.74
N ALA A 140 3.96 -27.24 -6.58
CA ALA A 140 2.65 -27.81 -6.84
C ALA A 140 1.93 -28.28 -5.58
N ALA A 141 2.65 -28.87 -4.63
CA ALA A 141 2.08 -29.34 -3.37
C ALA A 141 1.46 -28.20 -2.53
N ALA A 142 2.10 -27.03 -2.51
CA ALA A 142 1.55 -25.85 -1.81
C ALA A 142 0.30 -25.30 -2.55
N GLN A 143 0.31 -25.31 -3.90
CA GLN A 143 -0.83 -24.91 -4.71
C GLN A 143 -2.03 -25.86 -4.56
N GLU A 144 -1.79 -27.17 -4.51
CA GLU A 144 -2.82 -28.18 -4.27
C GLU A 144 -3.44 -28.04 -2.88
N GLN A 145 -2.63 -27.83 -1.85
CA GLN A 145 -3.10 -27.59 -0.49
C GLN A 145 -3.92 -26.30 -0.39
N PHE A 146 -3.46 -25.22 -1.02
CA PHE A 146 -4.18 -23.95 -1.10
C PHE A 146 -5.54 -24.12 -1.81
N ALA A 147 -5.56 -24.80 -2.95
CA ALA A 147 -6.78 -25.12 -3.68
C ALA A 147 -7.75 -25.98 -2.88
N TRP A 148 -7.23 -26.96 -2.16
CA TRP A 148 -8.03 -27.83 -1.30
C TRP A 148 -8.77 -27.04 -0.19
N HIS A 149 -8.07 -26.14 0.51
CA HIS A 149 -8.71 -25.26 1.50
C HIS A 149 -9.83 -24.42 0.87
N TRP A 150 -9.59 -23.81 -0.29
CA TRP A 150 -10.62 -23.04 -0.97
C TRP A 150 -11.82 -23.90 -1.41
N SER A 151 -11.59 -25.15 -1.82
CA SER A 151 -12.68 -26.07 -2.18
C SER A 151 -13.64 -26.34 -1.02
N ILE A 152 -13.12 -26.32 0.22
CA ILE A 152 -13.92 -26.52 1.43
C ILE A 152 -14.83 -25.32 1.67
N PHE A 153 -14.27 -24.10 1.62
CA PHE A 153 -15.07 -22.88 1.75
C PHE A 153 -16.10 -22.77 0.62
N ALA A 154 -15.74 -23.13 -0.61
CA ALA A 154 -16.67 -23.10 -1.75
C ALA A 154 -17.84 -24.09 -1.55
N LYS A 155 -17.58 -25.30 -1.04
CA LYS A 155 -18.61 -26.28 -0.72
C LYS A 155 -19.48 -25.84 0.46
N ARG A 156 -18.84 -25.27 1.51
CA ARG A 156 -19.52 -24.81 2.73
C ARG A 156 -20.51 -23.70 2.45
N TYR A 157 -20.16 -22.77 1.57
CA TYR A 157 -20.97 -21.60 1.24
C TYR A 157 -21.67 -21.67 -0.11
N LYS A 158 -21.77 -22.88 -0.69
CA LYS A 158 -22.52 -23.07 -1.94
C LYS A 158 -23.95 -22.56 -1.82
N GLY A 159 -24.38 -21.71 -2.76
CA GLY A 159 -25.71 -21.14 -2.79
C GLY A 159 -25.86 -19.83 -1.99
N VAL A 160 -24.85 -19.38 -1.26
CA VAL A 160 -24.85 -18.03 -0.69
C VAL A 160 -24.62 -17.03 -1.83
N PRO A 161 -25.52 -16.04 -2.07
CA PRO A 161 -25.42 -15.14 -3.21
C PRO A 161 -24.13 -14.27 -3.17
N ASN A 162 -23.60 -13.94 -4.34
CA ASN A 162 -22.42 -13.08 -4.47
C ASN A 162 -22.58 -11.67 -3.89
N ARG A 163 -23.80 -11.15 -3.80
CA ARG A 163 -24.05 -9.89 -3.08
C ARG A 163 -23.78 -9.99 -1.58
N GLN A 164 -23.75 -11.21 -1.00
CA GLN A 164 -23.52 -11.45 0.43
C GLN A 164 -22.10 -11.93 0.75
N LEU A 165 -21.48 -12.66 -0.18
CA LEU A 165 -20.21 -13.33 0.08
C LEU A 165 -19.29 -13.35 -1.13
N SER A 166 -18.02 -13.02 -0.91
CA SER A 166 -16.93 -13.19 -1.87
C SER A 166 -15.70 -13.85 -1.24
N PHE A 167 -14.79 -14.37 -2.08
CA PHE A 167 -13.55 -14.98 -1.68
C PHE A 167 -12.37 -14.17 -2.23
N ASN A 168 -11.55 -13.63 -1.35
CA ASN A 168 -10.30 -12.97 -1.68
C ASN A 168 -9.14 -13.95 -1.41
N LEU A 169 -8.53 -14.45 -2.48
CA LEU A 169 -7.75 -15.68 -2.46
C LEU A 169 -6.55 -15.66 -1.52
N ILE A 170 -5.65 -14.71 -1.71
CA ILE A 170 -4.42 -14.60 -0.90
C ILE A 170 -4.04 -13.14 -0.73
N ASN A 171 -3.56 -12.79 0.46
CA ASN A 171 -3.18 -11.43 0.79
C ASN A 171 -1.82 -11.06 0.22
N GLU A 172 -1.76 -9.89 -0.43
CA GLU A 172 -0.53 -9.15 -0.74
C GLU A 172 0.62 -9.99 -1.33
N PRO A 173 0.42 -10.61 -2.51
CA PRO A 173 1.50 -11.34 -3.16
C PRO A 173 2.70 -10.42 -3.44
N PRO A 174 3.95 -10.95 -3.39
CA PRO A 174 5.16 -10.16 -3.61
C PRO A 174 5.24 -9.62 -5.04
N ASP A 175 6.30 -8.89 -5.35
CA ASP A 175 6.57 -8.42 -6.71
C ASP A 175 7.09 -9.58 -7.58
N ILE A 176 6.16 -10.38 -8.09
CA ILE A 176 6.39 -11.51 -9.00
C ILE A 176 5.71 -11.27 -10.34
N ALA A 177 6.17 -11.97 -11.38
CA ALA A 177 5.55 -11.88 -12.70
C ALA A 177 4.08 -12.32 -12.66
N GLY A 178 3.19 -11.55 -13.32
CA GLY A 178 1.76 -11.83 -13.35
C GLY A 178 1.42 -13.23 -13.87
N ALA A 179 2.18 -13.76 -14.84
CA ALA A 179 2.01 -15.12 -15.33
C ALA A 179 2.30 -16.20 -14.26
N VAL A 180 3.33 -16.00 -13.43
CA VAL A 180 3.64 -16.91 -12.31
C VAL A 180 2.51 -16.87 -11.28
N TYR A 181 2.06 -15.67 -10.94
CA TYR A 181 0.96 -15.48 -10.01
C TYR A 181 -0.35 -16.12 -10.52
N ALA A 182 -0.73 -15.86 -11.77
CA ALA A 182 -1.92 -16.43 -12.37
C ALA A 182 -1.88 -17.98 -12.42
N ALA A 183 -0.71 -18.55 -12.74
CA ALA A 183 -0.50 -20.00 -12.73
C ALA A 183 -0.67 -20.60 -11.33
N ALA A 184 -0.13 -19.95 -10.28
CA ALA A 184 -0.24 -20.40 -8.90
C ALA A 184 -1.69 -20.35 -8.37
N LEU A 185 -2.49 -19.37 -8.79
CA LEU A 185 -3.90 -19.25 -8.37
C LEU A 185 -4.86 -20.16 -9.14
N LYS A 186 -4.49 -20.60 -10.34
CA LYS A 186 -5.37 -21.38 -11.21
C LYS A 186 -5.98 -22.61 -10.54
N PRO A 187 -5.24 -23.49 -9.82
CA PRO A 187 -5.83 -24.63 -9.15
C PRO A 187 -6.91 -24.26 -8.13
N ALA A 188 -6.71 -23.18 -7.38
CA ALA A 188 -7.69 -22.71 -6.39
C ALA A 188 -8.96 -22.15 -7.08
N ILE A 189 -8.80 -21.37 -8.16
CA ILE A 189 -9.93 -20.86 -8.95
C ILE A 189 -10.75 -22.02 -9.52
N GLU A 190 -10.10 -23.03 -10.10
CA GLU A 190 -10.75 -24.21 -10.65
C GLU A 190 -11.48 -25.04 -9.56
N ALA A 191 -10.86 -25.21 -8.40
CA ALA A 191 -11.47 -25.93 -7.27
C ALA A 191 -12.71 -25.20 -6.72
N ILE A 192 -12.68 -23.88 -6.65
CA ILE A 192 -13.85 -23.05 -6.28
C ILE A 192 -14.94 -23.21 -7.32
N ARG A 193 -14.63 -23.05 -8.60
CA ARG A 193 -15.59 -23.16 -9.71
C ARG A 193 -16.23 -24.54 -9.83
N ALA A 194 -15.49 -25.60 -9.53
CA ALA A 194 -16.02 -26.96 -9.49
C ALA A 194 -17.08 -27.17 -8.40
N ALA A 195 -16.99 -26.44 -7.29
CA ALA A 195 -17.95 -26.51 -6.18
C ALA A 195 -19.11 -25.50 -6.37
N ASP A 196 -18.80 -24.28 -6.80
CA ASP A 196 -19.70 -23.14 -6.99
C ASP A 196 -19.24 -22.33 -8.19
N ALA A 197 -19.85 -22.58 -9.36
CA ALA A 197 -19.43 -22.06 -10.65
C ALA A 197 -19.47 -20.54 -10.74
N ASP A 198 -20.38 -19.90 -10.01
CA ASP A 198 -20.66 -18.46 -10.10
C ASP A 198 -20.03 -17.66 -8.93
N ARG A 199 -19.30 -18.32 -8.01
CA ARG A 199 -18.71 -17.65 -6.83
C ARG A 199 -17.87 -16.45 -7.23
N LEU A 200 -18.14 -15.30 -6.60
CA LEU A 200 -17.33 -14.09 -6.72
C LEU A 200 -15.96 -14.33 -6.08
N ILE A 201 -14.94 -14.30 -6.92
CA ILE A 201 -13.53 -14.44 -6.53
C ILE A 201 -12.84 -13.10 -6.74
N ILE A 202 -12.00 -12.71 -5.79
CA ILE A 202 -11.16 -11.51 -5.81
C ILE A 202 -9.71 -11.96 -5.65
N ALA A 203 -8.80 -11.45 -6.48
CA ALA A 203 -7.37 -11.65 -6.35
C ALA A 203 -6.69 -10.31 -6.01
N ASP A 204 -5.75 -10.30 -5.09
CA ASP A 204 -4.95 -9.11 -4.85
C ASP A 204 -3.99 -8.86 -6.03
N GLY A 205 -3.64 -7.61 -6.30
CA GLY A 205 -2.57 -7.29 -7.23
C GLY A 205 -1.21 -7.79 -6.72
N THR A 206 -0.23 -7.93 -7.61
CA THR A 206 1.16 -8.21 -7.23
C THR A 206 1.85 -6.98 -6.61
N ALA A 207 3.10 -7.12 -6.19
CA ALA A 207 3.85 -6.08 -5.48
C ALA A 207 3.05 -5.53 -4.28
N TRP A 208 2.63 -6.43 -3.40
CA TRP A 208 1.83 -6.12 -2.18
C TRP A 208 0.50 -5.41 -2.50
N GLY A 209 -0.16 -5.84 -3.58
CA GLY A 209 -1.44 -5.28 -4.00
C GLY A 209 -1.35 -3.94 -4.74
N THR A 210 -0.15 -3.49 -5.15
CA THR A 210 0.00 -2.18 -5.82
C THR A 210 -0.05 -2.27 -7.34
N LYS A 211 0.23 -3.45 -7.93
CA LYS A 211 0.24 -3.65 -9.38
C LYS A 211 -0.94 -4.51 -9.84
N PRO A 212 -1.78 -4.02 -10.76
CA PRO A 212 -2.84 -4.85 -11.36
C PRO A 212 -2.23 -5.98 -12.20
N VAL A 213 -2.97 -7.10 -12.31
CA VAL A 213 -2.52 -8.33 -12.99
C VAL A 213 -3.39 -8.58 -14.22
N SER A 214 -2.88 -8.22 -15.39
CA SER A 214 -3.58 -8.38 -16.67
C SER A 214 -3.82 -9.84 -17.05
N GLU A 215 -2.95 -10.74 -16.62
CA GLU A 215 -3.03 -12.18 -16.89
C GLU A 215 -4.22 -12.87 -16.21
N LEU A 216 -4.81 -12.21 -15.19
CA LEU A 216 -6.01 -12.71 -14.52
C LEU A 216 -7.33 -12.25 -15.18
N VAL A 217 -7.30 -11.36 -16.18
CA VAL A 217 -8.51 -10.83 -16.83
C VAL A 217 -9.38 -11.96 -17.40
N SER A 218 -8.75 -12.93 -18.06
CA SER A 218 -9.46 -14.09 -18.64
C SER A 218 -9.96 -15.11 -17.61
N SER A 219 -9.50 -15.03 -16.36
CA SER A 219 -9.90 -15.97 -15.30
C SER A 219 -11.26 -15.64 -14.67
N GLY A 220 -11.89 -14.52 -15.06
CA GLY A 220 -13.19 -14.12 -14.54
C GLY A 220 -13.19 -13.81 -13.05
N VAL A 221 -12.12 -13.19 -12.54
CA VAL A 221 -11.97 -12.76 -11.15
C VAL A 221 -11.91 -11.24 -11.07
N ALA A 222 -12.43 -10.66 -9.99
CA ALA A 222 -12.20 -9.26 -9.64
C ALA A 222 -10.81 -9.10 -9.01
N GLN A 223 -10.32 -7.86 -8.89
CA GLN A 223 -9.03 -7.63 -8.26
C GLN A 223 -9.11 -6.60 -7.12
N SER A 224 -8.18 -6.73 -6.18
CA SER A 224 -8.08 -5.86 -5.02
C SER A 224 -6.72 -5.15 -5.02
N THR A 225 -6.75 -3.85 -4.76
CA THR A 225 -5.57 -3.01 -4.55
C THR A 225 -5.37 -2.64 -3.10
N ARG A 226 -4.27 -1.94 -2.81
CA ARG A 226 -3.94 -1.38 -1.50
C ARG A 226 -3.86 0.14 -1.54
N GLY A 227 -4.24 0.76 -0.44
CA GLY A 227 -4.29 2.20 -0.29
C GLY A 227 -3.36 2.74 0.80
N TYR A 228 -2.13 2.21 0.91
CA TYR A 228 -1.18 2.62 1.95
C TYR A 228 -0.17 3.69 1.48
N GLU A 229 -0.19 4.07 0.21
CA GLU A 229 0.75 5.06 -0.30
C GLU A 229 0.37 6.48 0.13
N PRO A 230 1.32 7.31 0.63
CA PRO A 230 2.72 6.97 0.89
C PRO A 230 2.94 6.35 2.27
N MET A 231 3.90 5.42 2.37
CA MET A 231 4.25 4.74 3.61
C MET A 231 4.64 5.70 4.75
N LEU A 232 5.20 6.88 4.42
CA LEU A 232 5.50 7.95 5.37
C LEU A 232 4.26 8.47 6.13
N ILE A 233 3.06 8.29 5.56
CA ILE A 233 1.79 8.66 6.21
C ILE A 233 1.16 7.41 6.84
N SER A 234 1.01 6.35 6.06
CA SER A 234 0.26 5.17 6.50
C SER A 234 0.96 4.36 7.59
N HIS A 235 2.31 4.37 7.62
CA HIS A 235 3.11 3.55 8.54
C HIS A 235 4.15 4.36 9.32
N TYR A 236 3.89 5.63 9.56
CA TYR A 236 4.79 6.47 10.35
C TYR A 236 5.09 5.83 11.72
N GLU A 237 6.38 5.62 12.02
CA GLU A 237 6.89 4.95 13.23
C GLU A 237 6.32 3.54 13.48
N ALA A 238 5.86 2.86 12.44
CA ALA A 238 5.42 1.47 12.56
C ALA A 238 6.63 0.54 12.72
N GLY A 239 6.73 -0.13 13.86
CA GLY A 239 7.90 -0.93 14.23
C GLY A 239 8.20 -2.16 13.36
N TRP A 240 7.28 -2.50 12.44
CA TRP A 240 7.46 -3.60 11.47
C TRP A 240 7.91 -3.11 10.09
N ILE A 241 8.03 -1.79 9.89
CA ILE A 241 8.54 -1.19 8.66
C ILE A 241 9.97 -0.72 8.89
N HIS A 242 10.89 -1.18 8.03
CA HIS A 242 12.25 -0.68 8.05
C HIS A 242 12.31 0.76 7.52
N HIS A 243 12.95 1.63 8.29
CA HIS A 243 13.22 3.02 7.91
C HIS A 243 14.63 3.40 8.37
N ASP A 244 15.44 3.89 7.45
CA ASP A 244 16.80 4.36 7.77
C ASP A 244 16.74 5.74 8.46
N GLY A 245 17.26 5.82 9.67
CA GLY A 245 17.32 7.05 10.45
C GLY A 245 15.99 7.42 11.14
N ALA A 246 15.87 8.68 11.54
CA ALA A 246 14.65 9.19 12.17
C ALA A 246 13.53 9.40 11.14
N TRP A 247 12.31 9.02 11.52
CA TRP A 247 11.15 9.30 10.71
C TRP A 247 10.88 10.81 10.62
N PRO A 248 10.75 11.40 9.43
CA PRO A 248 10.35 12.81 9.32
C PRO A 248 8.91 12.96 9.79
N VAL A 249 8.61 14.04 10.50
CA VAL A 249 7.23 14.32 10.93
C VAL A 249 6.31 14.41 9.71
N PRO A 250 5.25 13.61 9.62
CA PRO A 250 4.37 13.58 8.47
C PRO A 250 3.65 14.91 8.24
N VAL A 251 3.55 15.29 6.97
CA VAL A 251 2.71 16.40 6.51
C VAL A 251 1.91 15.94 5.29
N TRP A 252 0.77 16.53 5.05
CA TRP A 252 -0.02 16.25 3.86
C TRP A 252 -0.60 17.53 3.23
N PRO A 253 -0.47 17.75 1.91
CA PRO A 253 0.32 16.98 0.93
C PRO A 253 1.82 17.03 1.22
N ILE A 254 2.58 15.99 0.80
CA ILE A 254 4.04 15.94 0.99
C ILE A 254 4.70 16.81 -0.10
N PRO A 255 5.41 17.89 0.27
CA PRO A 255 6.10 18.71 -0.70
C PRO A 255 7.20 17.92 -1.44
N ALA A 256 7.53 18.35 -2.64
CA ALA A 256 8.70 17.85 -3.34
C ALA A 256 9.95 18.28 -2.58
N GLY A 257 10.69 17.33 -2.06
CA GLY A 257 11.98 17.57 -1.45
C GLY A 257 13.10 17.58 -2.49
N VAL A 258 14.25 18.14 -2.14
CA VAL A 258 15.44 18.10 -3.00
C VAL A 258 15.84 16.65 -3.28
N ASN A 259 15.91 16.28 -4.56
CA ASN A 259 16.38 14.96 -4.98
C ASN A 259 17.90 14.94 -4.98
N ASN A 260 18.49 13.84 -4.50
CA ASN A 260 19.94 13.70 -4.47
C ASN A 260 20.58 13.40 -5.84
N TYR A 261 19.78 13.03 -6.87
CA TYR A 261 20.25 12.79 -8.23
C TYR A 261 20.30 14.07 -9.07
N LEU A 262 21.42 14.25 -9.77
CA LEU A 262 21.56 15.19 -10.88
C LEU A 262 21.97 14.41 -12.13
N TYR A 263 21.20 14.52 -13.20
CA TYR A 263 21.38 13.76 -14.44
C TYR A 263 22.02 14.59 -15.53
N GLY A 264 22.94 13.98 -16.29
CA GLY A 264 23.59 14.57 -17.45
C GLY A 264 22.84 14.31 -18.76
N ASP A 265 23.54 14.55 -19.88
CA ASP A 265 23.00 14.42 -21.24
C ASP A 265 22.83 12.96 -21.70
N MET A 266 23.40 11.98 -20.98
CA MET A 266 23.13 10.56 -21.21
C MET A 266 21.77 10.12 -20.67
N LYS A 267 21.08 10.96 -19.89
CA LYS A 267 19.72 10.74 -19.33
C LYS A 267 18.83 11.97 -19.59
N PRO A 268 18.62 12.34 -20.87
CA PRO A 268 17.94 13.61 -21.20
C PRO A 268 16.52 13.69 -20.68
N GLU A 269 15.83 12.54 -20.55
CA GLU A 269 14.46 12.44 -20.02
C GLU A 269 14.36 12.81 -18.55
N PHE A 270 15.44 12.62 -17.76
CA PHE A 270 15.49 12.93 -16.33
C PHE A 270 16.23 14.25 -16.03
N LYS A 271 16.94 14.79 -17.02
CA LYS A 271 17.77 16.00 -16.85
C LYS A 271 16.92 17.17 -16.36
N SER A 272 17.24 17.65 -15.18
CA SER A 272 16.67 18.87 -14.60
C SER A 272 17.66 19.47 -13.61
N PRO A 273 17.97 20.77 -13.73
CA PRO A 273 18.86 21.44 -12.79
C PRO A 273 18.18 21.60 -11.43
N LEU A 274 18.96 21.57 -10.35
CA LEU A 274 18.56 22.05 -9.05
C LEU A 274 18.68 23.59 -9.07
N ILE A 275 17.54 24.28 -9.05
CA ILE A 275 17.48 25.75 -9.08
C ILE A 275 17.09 26.23 -7.68
N MET A 276 17.85 27.15 -7.13
CA MET A 276 17.61 27.78 -5.83
C MET A 276 17.51 29.29 -5.99
N GLN A 277 16.36 29.86 -5.64
CA GLN A 277 16.18 31.30 -5.50
C GLN A 277 16.73 31.69 -4.12
N VAL A 278 17.66 32.65 -4.12
CA VAL A 278 18.46 33.02 -2.95
C VAL A 278 18.58 34.53 -2.82
N GLN A 279 19.09 34.97 -1.70
CA GLN A 279 19.54 36.37 -1.52
C GLN A 279 20.92 36.33 -0.88
N CYS A 280 21.97 36.63 -1.65
CA CYS A 280 23.35 36.68 -1.20
C CYS A 280 23.82 38.13 -1.16
N PRO A 281 23.52 38.92 -0.11
CA PRO A 281 23.88 40.34 -0.07
C PRO A 281 25.40 40.58 -0.03
N GLN A 282 26.18 39.57 0.32
CA GLN A 282 27.65 39.56 0.35
C GLN A 282 28.17 38.27 -0.28
N PRO A 283 29.48 38.15 -0.57
CA PRO A 283 30.07 36.92 -1.06
C PRO A 283 29.70 35.75 -0.13
N THR A 284 29.08 34.72 -0.66
CA THR A 284 28.47 33.64 0.12
C THR A 284 29.12 32.28 -0.18
N PRO A 285 29.62 31.55 0.81
CA PRO A 285 30.20 30.26 0.57
C PRO A 285 29.13 29.26 0.10
N PHE A 286 29.49 28.47 -0.90
CA PHE A 286 28.69 27.36 -1.44
C PHE A 286 29.54 26.09 -1.45
N SER A 287 28.96 24.94 -1.07
CA SER A 287 29.60 23.65 -1.29
C SER A 287 28.57 22.57 -1.57
N LEU A 288 28.95 21.61 -2.42
CA LEU A 288 28.19 20.39 -2.71
C LEU A 288 29.03 19.16 -2.34
N ARG A 289 28.50 18.31 -1.45
CA ARG A 289 29.14 17.04 -1.12
C ARG A 289 28.69 15.96 -2.09
N VAL A 290 29.52 15.70 -3.09
CA VAL A 290 29.27 14.64 -4.07
C VAL A 290 29.53 13.28 -3.41
N ARG A 291 28.54 12.39 -3.48
CA ARG A 291 28.63 11.03 -2.95
C ARG A 291 29.12 10.06 -4.01
N GLN A 292 28.38 9.91 -5.11
CA GLN A 292 28.66 8.92 -6.14
C GLN A 292 28.51 9.51 -7.53
N VAL A 293 29.31 9.01 -8.46
CA VAL A 293 29.27 9.39 -9.88
C VAL A 293 29.25 8.13 -10.73
N SER A 294 28.38 8.11 -11.75
CA SER A 294 28.31 7.04 -12.75
C SER A 294 28.99 7.45 -14.05
N ALA A 295 29.81 6.55 -14.58
CA ALA A 295 30.52 6.65 -15.86
C ALA A 295 31.31 7.96 -16.04
N GLN A 296 30.64 9.08 -16.19
CA GLN A 296 31.15 10.43 -16.31
C GLN A 296 30.08 11.41 -15.83
N ALA A 297 30.49 12.52 -15.20
CA ALA A 297 29.58 13.64 -14.91
C ALA A 297 30.35 14.97 -14.90
N GLU A 298 29.83 15.96 -15.61
CA GLU A 298 30.35 17.35 -15.59
C GLU A 298 29.43 18.19 -14.72
N LEU A 299 29.81 18.40 -13.45
CA LEU A 299 29.13 19.28 -12.53
C LEU A 299 29.38 20.74 -12.87
N ILE A 300 28.31 21.52 -12.99
CA ILE A 300 28.37 22.98 -13.16
C ILE A 300 27.52 23.63 -12.07
N VAL A 301 28.10 24.66 -11.43
CA VAL A 301 27.35 25.56 -10.54
C VAL A 301 27.34 26.95 -11.18
N LYS A 302 26.16 27.57 -11.34
CA LYS A 302 25.98 28.90 -11.90
C LYS A 302 25.42 29.82 -10.82
N ALA A 303 25.90 31.04 -10.81
CA ALA A 303 25.32 32.18 -10.08
C ALA A 303 24.75 33.18 -11.09
N ASP A 304 23.44 33.42 -11.05
CA ASP A 304 22.72 34.27 -12.01
C ASP A 304 23.07 33.99 -13.50
N GLY A 305 23.21 32.66 -13.81
CA GLY A 305 23.53 32.18 -15.16
C GLY A 305 25.03 32.16 -15.51
N VAL A 306 25.92 32.65 -14.66
CA VAL A 306 27.38 32.64 -14.88
C VAL A 306 28.00 31.40 -14.18
N ASP A 307 28.85 30.69 -14.89
CA ASP A 307 29.54 29.51 -14.35
C ASP A 307 30.55 29.96 -13.27
N VAL A 308 30.37 29.50 -12.05
CA VAL A 308 31.23 29.81 -10.90
C VAL A 308 32.02 28.58 -10.42
N LEU A 309 31.57 27.36 -10.79
CA LEU A 309 32.30 26.11 -10.56
C LEU A 309 32.02 25.17 -11.72
N GLN A 310 33.09 24.54 -12.23
CA GLN A 310 33.02 23.49 -13.22
C GLN A 310 33.94 22.36 -12.80
N LYS A 311 33.44 21.12 -12.74
CA LYS A 311 34.19 19.93 -12.37
C LYS A 311 33.78 18.74 -13.19
N LEU A 312 34.73 18.18 -13.93
CA LEU A 312 34.55 16.93 -14.65
C LEU A 312 34.96 15.75 -13.74
N PHE A 313 34.07 14.79 -13.59
CA PHE A 313 34.32 13.50 -12.94
C PHE A 313 34.40 12.42 -13.99
N GLN A 314 35.44 11.58 -13.91
CA GLN A 314 35.68 10.47 -14.81
C GLN A 314 36.09 9.23 -13.99
N PRO A 315 35.12 8.52 -13.38
CA PRO A 315 35.40 7.25 -12.73
C PRO A 315 36.15 6.26 -13.62
N GLY A 316 37.08 5.52 -13.05
CA GLY A 316 37.90 4.56 -13.80
C GLY A 316 38.53 3.52 -12.89
N PRO A 317 39.36 2.61 -13.45
CA PRO A 317 40.09 1.61 -12.67
C PRO A 317 41.24 2.26 -11.88
N GLY A 318 41.60 1.65 -10.76
CA GLY A 318 42.76 2.04 -9.95
C GLY A 318 42.48 3.23 -9.01
N ALA A 319 43.53 3.97 -8.65
CA ALA A 319 43.46 5.11 -7.75
C ALA A 319 43.01 6.37 -8.48
N GLY A 320 42.19 7.19 -7.79
CA GLY A 320 41.66 8.45 -8.30
C GLY A 320 41.24 9.36 -7.16
N GLU A 321 40.40 10.37 -7.44
CA GLU A 321 39.80 11.23 -6.42
C GLU A 321 38.76 10.52 -5.57
N TRP A 322 38.30 9.36 -5.98
CA TRP A 322 37.30 8.53 -5.33
C TRP A 322 37.88 7.67 -4.20
N LYS A 323 37.02 7.29 -3.26
CA LYS A 323 37.34 6.31 -2.20
C LYS A 323 37.25 4.87 -2.73
N LYS A 324 36.34 4.61 -3.66
CA LYS A 324 36.06 3.31 -4.27
C LYS A 324 35.57 3.51 -5.69
N SER A 325 35.96 2.65 -6.62
CA SER A 325 35.46 2.63 -8.00
C SER A 325 35.25 1.19 -8.44
N GLU A 326 34.08 0.90 -9.01
CA GLU A 326 33.69 -0.44 -9.43
C GLU A 326 33.14 -0.42 -10.86
N PRO A 327 33.47 -1.41 -11.69
CA PRO A 327 32.90 -1.55 -13.02
C PRO A 327 31.39 -1.84 -12.91
N THR A 328 30.61 -1.33 -13.86
CA THR A 328 29.18 -1.59 -13.95
C THR A 328 28.86 -2.58 -15.05
N GLN A 329 27.75 -3.30 -14.93
CA GLN A 329 27.27 -4.22 -15.97
C GLN A 329 26.88 -3.50 -17.28
N TRP A 330 26.73 -2.17 -17.24
CA TRP A 330 26.35 -1.32 -18.37
C TRP A 330 27.56 -0.74 -19.11
N GLY A 331 28.78 -1.07 -18.67
CA GLY A 331 30.02 -0.44 -19.10
C GLY A 331 30.35 0.81 -18.29
N GLY A 332 31.63 1.15 -18.19
CA GLY A 332 32.11 2.24 -17.34
C GLY A 332 32.20 1.86 -15.86
N TYR A 333 32.34 2.87 -15.00
CA TYR A 333 32.58 2.70 -13.58
C TYR A 333 31.63 3.58 -12.75
N ASN A 334 31.17 3.08 -11.61
CA ASN A 334 30.60 3.87 -10.55
C ASN A 334 31.65 4.11 -9.47
N ALA A 335 31.80 5.37 -9.04
CA ALA A 335 32.78 5.69 -8.01
C ALA A 335 32.19 6.54 -6.88
N ASP A 336 32.56 6.17 -5.64
CA ASP A 336 32.19 6.87 -4.42
C ASP A 336 33.27 7.93 -4.11
N TYR A 337 32.88 9.19 -4.15
CA TYR A 337 33.74 10.34 -3.86
C TYR A 337 33.68 10.78 -2.41
N ASP A 338 32.47 10.97 -1.90
CA ASP A 338 32.17 11.49 -0.55
C ASP A 338 33.06 12.69 -0.19
N ARG A 339 33.06 13.70 -1.07
CA ARG A 339 33.94 14.87 -1.03
C ARG A 339 33.17 16.15 -1.35
N ASP A 340 33.57 17.25 -0.68
CA ASP A 340 33.03 18.57 -0.90
C ASP A 340 33.70 19.27 -2.08
N TYR A 341 32.88 19.91 -2.94
CA TYR A 341 33.29 20.80 -4.01
C TYR A 341 32.71 22.19 -3.72
N ALA A 342 33.58 23.16 -3.50
CA ALA A 342 33.21 24.45 -2.92
C ALA A 342 33.59 25.62 -3.85
N VAL A 343 32.83 26.69 -3.76
CA VAL A 343 33.05 27.99 -4.43
C VAL A 343 32.45 29.09 -3.59
N THR A 344 32.90 30.34 -3.78
CA THR A 344 32.26 31.54 -3.23
C THR A 344 31.37 32.16 -4.29
N LEU A 345 30.07 32.23 -4.00
CA LEU A 345 29.11 32.94 -4.84
C LEU A 345 29.34 34.46 -4.75
N PRO A 346 29.22 35.22 -5.87
CA PRO A 346 29.32 36.67 -5.85
C PRO A 346 28.26 37.37 -4.98
N ALA A 347 28.58 38.50 -4.42
CA ALA A 347 27.57 39.36 -3.80
C ALA A 347 26.50 39.77 -4.82
N GLY A 348 25.24 39.81 -4.38
CA GLY A 348 24.08 40.10 -5.23
C GLY A 348 23.46 38.92 -5.90
N THR A 349 24.02 37.71 -5.80
CA THR A 349 23.45 36.49 -6.39
C THR A 349 22.00 36.23 -5.92
N ARG A 350 21.10 36.01 -6.88
CA ARG A 350 19.65 35.75 -6.67
C ARG A 350 19.23 34.38 -7.10
N GLU A 351 19.97 33.73 -8.00
CA GLU A 351 19.74 32.35 -8.42
C GLU A 351 21.03 31.54 -8.37
N VAL A 352 20.95 30.37 -7.76
CA VAL A 352 22.01 29.36 -7.85
C VAL A 352 21.45 28.16 -8.58
N ARG A 353 22.17 27.73 -9.63
CA ARG A 353 21.79 26.57 -10.44
C ARG A 353 22.90 25.54 -10.35
N VAL A 354 22.53 24.31 -9.98
CA VAL A 354 23.43 23.17 -9.92
C VAL A 354 22.96 22.14 -10.93
N GLU A 355 23.83 21.79 -11.88
CA GLU A 355 23.47 20.88 -12.96
C GLU A 355 24.63 19.95 -13.32
N VAL A 356 24.30 18.81 -13.93
CA VAL A 356 25.23 17.96 -14.66
C VAL A 356 25.03 18.22 -16.13
N ASN A 357 26.08 18.78 -16.78
CA ASN A 357 26.01 19.19 -18.19
C ASN A 357 26.21 17.99 -19.12
N LYS A 358 27.31 17.24 -18.93
CA LYS A 358 27.67 16.06 -19.71
C LYS A 358 27.74 14.83 -18.85
N GLY A 359 27.50 13.66 -19.45
CA GLY A 359 27.66 12.36 -18.84
C GLY A 359 26.37 11.75 -18.29
N ASP A 360 26.49 10.83 -17.36
CA ASP A 360 25.36 10.04 -16.85
C ASP A 360 24.67 10.74 -15.67
N TRP A 361 25.10 10.48 -14.44
CA TRP A 361 24.54 11.10 -13.25
C TRP A 361 25.57 11.21 -12.11
N LEU A 362 25.28 12.11 -11.18
CA LEU A 362 25.89 12.11 -9.86
C LEU A 362 24.83 12.17 -8.76
N THR A 363 25.19 11.71 -7.56
CA THR A 363 24.42 11.91 -6.34
C THR A 363 25.19 12.78 -5.35
N PHE A 364 24.47 13.53 -4.53
CA PHE A 364 25.04 14.30 -3.44
C PHE A 364 24.31 14.04 -2.13
N THR A 365 25.00 14.23 -1.01
CA THR A 365 24.45 14.02 0.34
C THR A 365 24.16 15.32 1.07
N GLU A 366 24.82 16.40 0.70
CA GLU A 366 24.69 17.70 1.36
C GLU A 366 25.02 18.82 0.39
N LEU A 367 24.29 19.92 0.51
CA LEU A 367 24.60 21.18 -0.11
C LEU A 367 24.57 22.25 0.97
N ARG A 368 25.63 23.05 1.06
CA ARG A 368 25.70 24.21 1.96
C ARG A 368 25.65 25.49 1.16
N LEU A 369 24.84 26.44 1.61
CA LEU A 369 24.67 27.77 1.03
C LEU A 369 24.66 28.80 2.17
N GLY A 370 25.76 29.49 2.38
CA GLY A 370 25.93 30.36 3.54
C GLY A 370 25.75 29.56 4.85
N ASN A 371 24.78 29.96 5.66
CA ASN A 371 24.43 29.27 6.90
C ASN A 371 23.40 28.14 6.72
N ASN A 372 22.85 27.97 5.52
CA ASN A 372 21.84 26.93 5.25
C ASN A 372 22.51 25.63 4.84
N THR A 373 22.11 24.54 5.47
CA THR A 373 22.47 23.18 5.08
C THR A 373 21.26 22.47 4.51
N ILE A 374 21.37 22.00 3.27
CA ILE A 374 20.32 21.32 2.53
C ILE A 374 20.72 19.84 2.41
N VAL A 375 19.99 18.98 3.10
CA VAL A 375 20.13 17.54 2.96
C VAL A 375 19.01 17.06 2.02
N PRO A 376 19.33 16.34 0.92
CA PRO A 376 18.29 15.79 0.07
C PRO A 376 17.33 14.90 0.86
N SER A 377 16.04 15.20 0.75
CA SER A 377 14.97 14.41 1.39
C SER A 377 14.38 13.37 0.44
N ASN A 378 14.93 13.24 -0.75
CA ASN A 378 14.47 12.36 -1.79
C ASN A 378 15.68 11.72 -2.50
N ALA A 379 15.63 10.41 -2.71
CA ALA A 379 16.63 9.62 -3.45
C ALA A 379 15.99 8.83 -4.61
N ASP A 380 14.88 9.32 -5.15
CA ASP A 380 14.13 8.60 -6.17
C ASP A 380 14.78 8.74 -7.54
N TRP A 381 15.03 7.62 -8.19
CA TRP A 381 15.52 7.57 -9.56
C TRP A 381 14.51 8.17 -10.54
N GLY A 382 15.00 8.99 -11.47
CA GLY A 382 14.20 9.57 -12.57
C GLY A 382 13.28 10.72 -12.16
N VAL A 383 13.31 11.16 -10.91
CA VAL A 383 12.51 12.29 -10.44
C VAL A 383 13.25 13.60 -10.72
N LYS A 384 12.58 14.50 -11.43
CA LYS A 384 13.10 15.82 -11.77
C LYS A 384 13.15 16.74 -10.55
N GLN A 385 14.15 17.59 -10.47
CA GLN A 385 14.26 18.63 -9.45
C GLN A 385 13.12 19.64 -9.57
N ALA A 386 12.65 20.16 -8.43
CA ALA A 386 11.83 21.37 -8.40
C ALA A 386 12.73 22.62 -8.31
N THR A 387 12.13 23.81 -8.41
CA THR A 387 12.79 25.06 -8.05
C THR A 387 12.49 25.36 -6.58
N TYR A 388 13.50 25.74 -5.82
CA TYR A 388 13.41 25.99 -4.37
C TYR A 388 13.73 27.45 -4.07
N ALA A 389 13.08 28.00 -3.03
CA ALA A 389 13.53 29.20 -2.35
C ALA A 389 14.35 28.81 -1.12
N VAL A 390 15.42 29.55 -0.87
CA VAL A 390 16.28 29.38 0.32
C VAL A 390 16.33 30.72 1.05
N ASP A 391 15.67 30.77 2.19
CA ASP A 391 15.54 31.96 3.02
C ASP A 391 15.65 31.64 4.53
N ASN A 392 15.28 32.57 5.40
CA ASN A 392 15.32 32.39 6.84
C ASN A 392 14.35 31.33 7.37
N LEU A 393 13.38 30.90 6.56
CA LEU A 393 12.44 29.81 6.88
C LEU A 393 12.96 28.44 6.45
N GLY A 394 14.10 28.41 5.77
CA GLY A 394 14.73 27.21 5.26
C GLY A 394 14.58 27.03 3.75
N VAL A 395 14.47 25.76 3.30
CA VAL A 395 14.38 25.39 1.90
C VAL A 395 12.97 24.90 1.59
N HIS A 396 12.29 25.58 0.67
CA HIS A 396 10.93 25.21 0.28
C HIS A 396 10.72 25.37 -1.24
N PRO A 397 9.87 24.53 -1.88
CA PRO A 397 9.63 24.62 -3.31
C PRO A 397 8.89 25.92 -3.65
N VAL A 398 9.36 26.63 -4.68
CA VAL A 398 8.77 27.91 -5.16
C VAL A 398 7.41 27.67 -5.81
N ASN A 399 7.29 26.63 -6.60
CA ASN A 399 6.03 26.21 -7.18
C ASN A 399 5.55 24.99 -6.42
N SER A 400 4.24 24.85 -6.21
CA SER A 400 3.58 23.79 -5.46
C SER A 400 3.81 22.40 -6.06
N GLY A 401 5.08 22.01 -6.18
CA GLY A 401 5.49 20.67 -6.51
C GLY A 401 5.29 19.78 -5.27
N TYR A 402 4.40 18.79 -5.38
CA TYR A 402 4.23 17.79 -4.33
C TYR A 402 4.82 16.48 -4.81
N ARG A 403 5.58 15.81 -3.92
CA ARG A 403 6.02 14.43 -4.10
C ARG A 403 4.81 13.50 -4.01
N HIS A 404 3.96 13.76 -2.99
CA HIS A 404 2.70 13.06 -2.80
C HIS A 404 1.57 14.06 -2.57
N SER A 405 0.51 13.92 -3.33
CA SER A 405 -0.72 14.71 -3.25
C SER A 405 -1.87 13.91 -3.81
N LYS A 406 -3.10 14.41 -3.71
CA LYS A 406 -4.27 13.82 -4.35
C LYS A 406 -4.01 13.46 -5.81
N GLN A 407 -3.41 14.37 -6.58
CA GLN A 407 -3.15 14.19 -8.02
C GLN A 407 -2.08 13.12 -8.28
N THR A 408 -1.00 13.09 -7.48
CA THR A 408 0.03 12.07 -7.63
C THR A 408 -0.47 10.68 -7.26
N LEU A 409 -1.31 10.56 -6.21
CA LEU A 409 -1.98 9.31 -5.85
C LEU A 409 -2.93 8.86 -6.96
N GLN A 410 -3.74 9.77 -7.50
CA GLN A 410 -4.64 9.47 -8.61
C GLN A 410 -3.86 8.92 -9.81
N LYS A 411 -2.75 9.55 -10.19
CA LYS A 411 -1.92 9.11 -11.32
C LYS A 411 -1.23 7.77 -11.08
N LYS A 412 -0.62 7.59 -9.90
CA LYS A 412 0.22 6.42 -9.61
C LYS A 412 -0.58 5.21 -9.14
N MET A 413 -1.60 5.44 -8.31
CA MET A 413 -2.29 4.37 -7.58
C MET A 413 -3.70 4.10 -8.09
N ILE A 414 -4.31 4.99 -8.89
CA ILE A 414 -5.68 4.82 -9.36
C ILE A 414 -5.73 4.54 -10.85
N GLN A 415 -5.04 5.31 -11.69
CA GLN A 415 -5.09 5.15 -13.16
C GLN A 415 -4.73 3.73 -13.65
N PRO A 416 -3.71 3.03 -13.13
CA PRO A 416 -3.44 1.66 -13.56
C PRO A 416 -4.62 0.70 -13.32
N TRP A 417 -5.32 0.89 -12.20
CA TRP A 417 -6.49 0.11 -11.83
C TRP A 417 -7.75 0.49 -12.62
N GLN A 418 -7.89 1.75 -13.00
CA GLN A 418 -8.93 2.20 -13.93
C GLN A 418 -8.71 1.60 -15.33
N ALA A 419 -7.46 1.50 -15.79
CA ALA A 419 -7.12 0.84 -17.04
C ALA A 419 -7.45 -0.67 -17.02
N LEU A 420 -7.29 -1.33 -15.87
CA LEU A 420 -7.73 -2.72 -15.68
C LEU A 420 -9.27 -2.80 -15.65
N ALA A 421 -9.94 -1.90 -14.93
CA ALA A 421 -11.39 -1.87 -14.83
C ALA A 421 -12.06 -1.64 -16.20
N ALA A 422 -11.42 -0.86 -17.07
CA ALA A 422 -11.87 -0.68 -18.46
C ALA A 422 -11.86 -1.98 -19.30
N GLN A 423 -11.13 -3.01 -18.85
CA GLN A 423 -11.12 -4.35 -19.46
C GLN A 423 -12.22 -5.27 -18.89
N GLY A 424 -13.15 -4.73 -18.09
CA GLY A 424 -14.23 -5.50 -17.48
C GLY A 424 -13.81 -6.27 -16.23
N VAL A 425 -12.91 -5.72 -15.42
CA VAL A 425 -12.49 -6.28 -14.12
C VAL A 425 -12.98 -5.38 -12.99
N GLY A 426 -13.74 -5.92 -12.05
CA GLY A 426 -14.14 -5.21 -10.84
C GLY A 426 -12.95 -4.94 -9.93
N VAL A 427 -12.84 -3.73 -9.36
CA VAL A 427 -11.73 -3.31 -8.50
C VAL A 427 -12.25 -2.84 -7.15
N ILE A 428 -11.53 -3.22 -6.08
CA ILE A 428 -11.77 -2.74 -4.71
C ILE A 428 -10.43 -2.42 -4.03
N VAL A 429 -10.42 -1.44 -3.14
CA VAL A 429 -9.29 -1.18 -2.22
C VAL A 429 -9.48 -2.04 -0.98
N GLY A 430 -8.89 -3.22 -0.94
CA GLY A 430 -9.12 -4.21 0.12
C GLY A 430 -8.51 -3.86 1.46
N GLU A 431 -7.46 -3.04 1.47
CA GLU A 431 -6.83 -2.54 2.69
C GLU A 431 -6.26 -1.14 2.49
N TRP A 432 -6.41 -0.29 3.50
CA TRP A 432 -5.82 1.03 3.61
C TRP A 432 -5.98 1.57 5.02
N GLY A 433 -5.29 2.66 5.34
CA GLY A 433 -5.39 3.32 6.64
C GLY A 433 -4.05 3.88 7.08
N ALA A 434 -4.01 4.50 8.26
CA ALA A 434 -2.78 5.04 8.84
C ALA A 434 -2.62 4.60 10.29
N PHE A 435 -1.40 4.18 10.63
CA PHE A 435 -1.01 3.76 11.97
C PHE A 435 -1.21 4.90 12.98
N ASN A 436 -1.53 4.58 14.21
CA ASN A 436 -1.95 5.52 15.24
C ASN A 436 -0.86 6.51 15.72
N HIS A 437 0.37 6.37 15.25
CA HIS A 437 1.44 7.33 15.51
C HIS A 437 1.41 8.52 14.54
N THR A 438 0.80 8.37 13.36
CA THR A 438 0.66 9.47 12.40
C THR A 438 -0.25 10.55 12.96
N PRO A 439 0.14 11.84 12.95
CA PRO A 439 -0.69 12.92 13.46
C PRO A 439 -2.11 12.92 12.85
N HIS A 440 -3.13 13.00 13.69
CA HIS A 440 -4.53 12.80 13.31
C HIS A 440 -4.99 13.77 12.21
N ALA A 441 -4.60 15.05 12.30
CA ALA A 441 -4.96 16.04 11.28
C ALA A 441 -4.37 15.68 9.90
N VAL A 442 -3.16 15.12 9.87
CA VAL A 442 -2.52 14.64 8.63
C VAL A 442 -3.26 13.41 8.10
N VAL A 443 -3.62 12.48 8.98
CA VAL A 443 -4.41 11.29 8.61
C VAL A 443 -5.72 11.70 7.97
N LEU A 444 -6.50 12.59 8.58
CA LEU A 444 -7.81 13.00 8.04
C LEU A 444 -7.68 13.69 6.68
N ALA A 445 -6.69 14.58 6.50
CA ALA A 445 -6.45 15.25 5.22
C ALA A 445 -6.05 14.27 4.10
N TRP A 446 -5.16 13.31 4.41
CA TRP A 446 -4.76 12.27 3.48
C TRP A 446 -5.92 11.32 3.15
N MET A 447 -6.68 10.87 4.15
CA MET A 447 -7.84 10.01 3.96
C MET A 447 -8.89 10.67 3.08
N GLN A 448 -9.17 11.97 3.26
CA GLN A 448 -10.11 12.71 2.43
C GLN A 448 -9.73 12.66 0.95
N ASP A 449 -8.46 12.85 0.63
CA ASP A 449 -7.97 12.82 -0.76
C ASP A 449 -7.99 11.40 -1.34
N CYS A 450 -7.64 10.37 -0.56
CA CYS A 450 -7.76 8.97 -0.95
C CYS A 450 -9.22 8.60 -1.27
N LEU A 451 -10.13 8.88 -0.35
CA LEU A 451 -11.56 8.60 -0.49
C LEU A 451 -12.17 9.31 -1.69
N ALA A 452 -11.83 10.59 -1.91
CA ALA A 452 -12.27 11.33 -3.07
C ALA A 452 -11.78 10.73 -4.39
N ASN A 453 -10.53 10.25 -4.44
CA ASN A 453 -9.98 9.57 -5.62
C ASN A 453 -10.71 8.25 -5.90
N TRP A 454 -10.96 7.42 -4.87
CA TRP A 454 -11.67 6.14 -5.03
C TRP A 454 -13.14 6.36 -5.40
N GLN A 455 -13.78 7.35 -4.81
CA GLN A 455 -15.15 7.72 -5.19
C GLN A 455 -15.23 8.11 -6.67
N ALA A 456 -14.31 8.95 -7.15
CA ALA A 456 -14.25 9.33 -8.55
C ALA A 456 -13.94 8.15 -9.50
N ALA A 457 -13.20 7.14 -9.02
CA ALA A 457 -12.91 5.92 -9.75
C ALA A 457 -14.03 4.86 -9.68
N GLY A 458 -15.03 5.05 -8.81
CA GLY A 458 -16.08 4.07 -8.56
C GLY A 458 -15.62 2.86 -7.73
N PHE A 459 -14.48 2.96 -7.03
CA PHE A 459 -13.94 1.87 -6.23
C PHE A 459 -14.51 1.88 -4.82
N GLY A 460 -14.87 0.69 -4.31
CA GLY A 460 -15.12 0.44 -2.90
C GLY A 460 -13.83 0.34 -2.10
N TRP A 461 -13.93 0.32 -0.78
CA TRP A 461 -12.77 0.26 0.11
C TRP A 461 -13.05 -0.43 1.45
N ALA A 462 -12.01 -0.96 2.09
CA ALA A 462 -12.05 -1.51 3.44
C ALA A 462 -10.89 -0.96 4.27
N LEU A 463 -11.19 -0.19 5.33
CA LEU A 463 -10.20 0.36 6.26
C LEU A 463 -9.53 -0.77 7.05
N TRP A 464 -8.24 -0.68 7.23
CA TRP A 464 -7.46 -1.55 8.10
C TRP A 464 -7.20 -0.85 9.44
N ASN A 465 -7.96 -1.09 10.50
CA ASN A 465 -9.02 -2.04 10.77
C ASN A 465 -10.30 -1.36 11.31
N PHE A 466 -11.29 -2.10 11.84
CA PHE A 466 -12.45 -1.51 12.50
C PHE A 466 -12.11 -1.05 13.93
N ARG A 467 -11.47 -1.93 14.71
CA ARG A 467 -10.98 -1.69 16.07
C ARG A 467 -9.47 -1.87 16.11
N GLY A 468 -8.75 -0.97 16.78
CA GLY A 468 -7.29 -1.00 16.94
C GLY A 468 -6.57 0.10 16.18
N ALA A 469 -5.26 0.00 16.04
CA ALA A 469 -4.33 1.08 15.72
C ALA A 469 -4.63 1.88 14.43
N PHE A 470 -5.33 1.31 13.47
CA PHE A 470 -5.73 1.99 12.22
C PHE A 470 -7.23 2.35 12.21
N GLY A 471 -7.97 1.88 13.21
CA GLY A 471 -9.43 1.89 13.21
C GLY A 471 -10.06 3.16 13.74
N ILE A 472 -11.40 3.17 13.66
CA ILE A 472 -12.24 4.23 14.23
C ILE A 472 -12.59 3.98 15.70
N LEU A 473 -12.44 2.73 16.16
CA LEU A 473 -12.66 2.34 17.55
C LEU A 473 -11.34 1.89 18.18
N ASP A 474 -11.10 2.33 19.42
CA ASP A 474 -9.98 1.90 20.27
C ASP A 474 -8.60 2.03 19.59
N SER A 475 -8.41 3.06 18.77
CA SER A 475 -7.17 3.23 17.99
C SER A 475 -5.96 3.71 18.82
N GLU A 476 -6.18 4.17 20.05
CA GLU A 476 -5.13 4.62 20.96
C GLU A 476 -4.23 5.76 20.39
N ARG A 477 -4.78 6.58 19.46
CA ARG A 477 -4.08 7.78 18.97
C ARG A 477 -3.96 8.79 20.09
N LYS A 478 -2.78 9.35 20.28
CA LYS A 478 -2.49 10.27 21.40
C LYS A 478 -3.09 11.66 21.21
N ASP A 479 -3.39 12.07 20.00
CA ASP A 479 -3.85 13.38 19.58
C ASP A 479 -5.34 13.42 19.18
N VAL A 480 -6.11 12.40 19.60
CA VAL A 480 -7.56 12.30 19.38
C VAL A 480 -8.30 12.49 20.71
N THR A 481 -9.30 13.37 20.71
CA THR A 481 -10.32 13.40 21.76
C THR A 481 -11.40 12.39 21.42
N TYR A 482 -11.43 11.29 22.15
CA TYR A 482 -12.38 10.21 21.93
C TYR A 482 -13.74 10.50 22.56
N GLU A 483 -14.79 10.07 21.89
CA GLU A 483 -16.12 9.90 22.45
C GLU A 483 -16.22 8.50 23.09
N THR A 484 -16.79 8.42 24.30
CA THR A 484 -17.18 7.12 24.86
C THR A 484 -18.46 6.64 24.19
N PHE A 485 -18.36 5.58 23.38
CA PHE A 485 -19.49 5.05 22.63
C PHE A 485 -19.65 3.54 22.85
N LYS A 486 -20.70 3.15 23.55
CA LYS A 486 -21.07 1.74 23.80
C LYS A 486 -19.89 0.90 24.34
N GLY A 487 -19.07 1.48 25.21
CA GLY A 487 -17.91 0.83 25.83
C GLY A 487 -16.59 0.97 25.07
N HIS A 488 -16.58 1.62 23.92
CA HIS A 488 -15.40 1.86 23.07
C HIS A 488 -14.99 3.33 23.08
N LYS A 489 -13.73 3.59 22.75
CA LYS A 489 -13.17 4.90 22.42
C LYS A 489 -13.39 5.18 20.94
N LEU A 490 -14.36 6.00 20.57
CA LEU A 490 -14.70 6.31 19.20
C LEU A 490 -13.99 7.58 18.70
N ASP A 491 -13.27 7.47 17.58
CA ASP A 491 -12.80 8.61 16.79
C ASP A 491 -13.97 9.14 15.92
N ARG A 492 -14.70 10.09 16.47
CA ARG A 492 -15.89 10.67 15.81
C ARG A 492 -15.53 11.37 14.50
N LYS A 493 -14.41 12.09 14.45
CA LYS A 493 -14.00 12.84 13.25
C LYS A 493 -13.67 11.90 12.09
N MET A 494 -12.95 10.82 12.37
CA MET A 494 -12.65 9.80 11.34
C MET A 494 -13.92 9.10 10.88
N LEU A 495 -14.82 8.71 11.78
CA LEU A 495 -16.11 8.11 11.42
C LEU A 495 -16.93 9.05 10.51
N GLU A 496 -17.04 10.32 10.85
CA GLU A 496 -17.79 11.29 10.06
C GLU A 496 -17.18 11.50 8.68
N LEU A 497 -15.83 11.55 8.59
CA LEU A 497 -15.13 11.61 7.30
C LEU A 497 -15.46 10.37 6.43
N LEU A 498 -15.34 9.17 6.98
CA LEU A 498 -15.62 7.92 6.24
C LEU A 498 -17.07 7.84 5.74
N ARG A 499 -18.02 8.39 6.50
CA ARG A 499 -19.44 8.39 6.13
C ARG A 499 -19.78 9.35 4.98
N GLN A 500 -18.93 10.35 4.70
CA GLN A 500 -19.17 11.33 3.62
C GLN A 500 -18.93 10.72 2.24
N PHE A 501 -18.16 9.68 2.17
CA PHE A 501 -17.76 9.00 0.93
C PHE A 501 -18.41 7.62 0.81
#